data_ada04ae5b42aab2dd023fec5ca841d63
#
_entry.id   ada04ae5b42aab2dd023fec5ca841d63
#
_cell.length_a   1.000
_cell.length_b   1.000
_cell.length_c   1.000
_cell.angle_alpha   90.00
_cell.angle_beta   90.00
_cell.angle_gamma   90.00
#
_symmetry.space_group_name_H-M   'P 1'
#
loop_
_entity.id
_entity.type
_entity.pdbx_description
1 polymer ?
#
loop_
_entity_poly.entity_id
_entity_poly.type
_entity_poly.pdbx_seq_one_letter_code
_entity_poly.pdbx_strand_id
1 'polypeptide(L)'
;MNYGSICSGVEATTLAWRSLGWKAVFFSEVEPFPAGVLCRRFGATRPLRPLDPATADNEKDRKLRESWIRQIAELPSSGTIPNLGDFTLIHKDDYEGEIDLLAGGTPCQDLSIAGKRLGFEGKRSVLALDFVRLCFELGVRWVVWENVPAALSSRNGEDFARFVSLLCGWELPVPNGGWRKCGIVTNAPGYF
;
A
#
# COMPACT_ATOMS: atom_id res chain seq x y z
N MET A 1 2.97 -14.95 12.03
CA MET A 1 3.65 -14.16 10.99
C MET A 1 3.75 -12.72 11.42
N ASN A 2 4.83 -12.09 11.03
CA ASN A 2 5.02 -10.64 11.15
C ASN A 2 4.66 -9.99 9.82
N TYR A 3 4.02 -8.82 9.85
CA TYR A 3 3.61 -8.14 8.61
C TYR A 3 3.80 -6.64 8.68
N GLY A 4 4.02 -6.05 7.51
CA GLY A 4 3.90 -4.62 7.26
C GLY A 4 2.54 -4.32 6.61
N SER A 5 1.95 -3.19 6.94
CA SER A 5 0.70 -2.71 6.32
C SER A 5 0.93 -1.35 5.70
N ILE A 6 0.67 -1.20 4.41
CA ILE A 6 0.77 0.08 3.69
C ILE A 6 -0.59 0.54 3.18
N CYS A 7 -0.74 1.84 3.01
CA CYS A 7 -2.06 2.46 2.80
C CYS A 7 -3.06 1.91 3.82
N SER A 8 -2.62 1.88 5.09
CA SER A 8 -3.23 1.09 6.16
C SER A 8 -4.67 1.46 6.46
N GLY A 9 -5.08 2.68 6.13
CA GLY A 9 -6.42 3.15 6.40
C GLY A 9 -6.78 3.03 7.89
N VAL A 10 -7.96 2.52 8.18
CA VAL A 10 -8.42 2.25 9.56
C VAL A 10 -7.98 0.88 10.08
N GLU A 11 -7.15 0.17 9.34
CA GLU A 11 -6.46 -1.08 9.70
C GLU A 11 -7.40 -2.27 9.94
N ALA A 12 -8.19 -2.58 8.93
CA ALA A 12 -9.02 -3.79 8.93
C ALA A 12 -8.18 -5.08 8.98
N THR A 13 -6.99 -5.04 8.40
CA THR A 13 -6.04 -6.16 8.32
C THR A 13 -5.65 -6.69 9.71
N THR A 14 -5.25 -5.82 10.63
CA THR A 14 -4.93 -6.18 12.02
C THR A 14 -6.12 -6.83 12.72
N LEU A 15 -7.32 -6.32 12.49
CA LEU A 15 -8.53 -6.90 13.09
C LEU A 15 -8.80 -8.29 12.54
N ALA A 16 -8.69 -8.47 11.23
CA ALA A 16 -8.91 -9.76 10.57
C ALA A 16 -7.92 -10.83 11.03
N TRP A 17 -6.67 -10.46 11.27
CA TRP A 17 -5.60 -11.41 11.62
C TRP A 17 -5.34 -11.54 13.13
N ARG A 18 -6.09 -10.81 13.94
CA ARG A 18 -5.93 -10.85 15.41
C ARG A 18 -6.06 -12.27 15.98
N SER A 19 -7.04 -13.05 15.52
CA SER A 19 -7.25 -14.43 15.96
C SER A 19 -6.12 -15.39 15.54
N LEU A 20 -5.35 -15.03 14.51
CA LEU A 20 -4.20 -15.80 14.04
C LEU A 20 -2.91 -15.51 14.83
N GLY A 21 -2.94 -14.53 15.73
CA GLY A 21 -1.76 -14.11 16.49
C GLY A 21 -0.68 -13.43 15.63
N TRP A 22 -1.04 -12.92 14.45
CA TRP A 22 -0.10 -12.22 13.57
C TRP A 22 0.18 -10.81 14.12
N LYS A 23 1.39 -10.31 13.89
CA LYS A 23 1.86 -9.05 14.49
C LYS A 23 2.22 -8.04 13.42
N ALA A 24 1.64 -6.84 13.54
CA ALA A 24 2.08 -5.70 12.75
C ALA A 24 3.46 -5.24 13.24
N VAL A 25 4.38 -5.07 12.32
CA VAL A 25 5.73 -4.52 12.56
C VAL A 25 5.73 -3.02 12.29
N PHE A 26 5.07 -2.60 11.23
CA PHE A 26 4.86 -1.19 10.92
C PHE A 26 3.52 -0.97 10.19
N PHE A 27 3.06 0.27 10.26
CA PHE A 27 2.00 0.81 9.41
C PHE A 27 2.57 1.88 8.49
N SER A 28 1.86 2.16 7.40
CA SER A 28 2.14 3.29 6.52
C SER A 28 0.83 3.94 6.09
N GLU A 29 0.56 5.09 6.67
CA GLU A 29 -0.64 5.86 6.44
C GLU A 29 -0.31 7.34 6.54
N VAL A 30 -0.73 8.13 5.57
CA VAL A 30 -0.41 9.55 5.45
C VAL A 30 -1.58 10.48 5.77
N GLU A 31 -2.81 9.97 5.70
CA GLU A 31 -4.00 10.76 5.99
C GLU A 31 -4.22 10.94 7.50
N PRO A 32 -4.54 12.16 7.97
CA PRO A 32 -4.65 12.44 9.40
C PRO A 32 -5.70 11.61 10.13
N PHE A 33 -6.87 11.40 9.51
CA PHE A 33 -7.98 10.69 10.17
C PHE A 33 -7.66 9.20 10.37
N PRO A 34 -7.28 8.43 9.34
CA PRO A 34 -6.86 7.06 9.53
C PRO A 34 -5.64 6.93 10.45
N ALA A 35 -4.63 7.78 10.29
CA ALA A 35 -3.46 7.81 11.18
C ALA A 35 -3.87 8.01 12.65
N GLY A 36 -4.85 8.88 12.91
CA GLY A 36 -5.42 9.06 14.24
C GLY A 36 -6.10 7.79 14.79
N VAL A 37 -6.74 6.99 13.94
CA VAL A 37 -7.28 5.68 14.31
C VAL A 37 -6.15 4.72 14.67
N LEU A 38 -5.09 4.66 13.85
CA LEU A 38 -3.92 3.82 14.13
C LEU A 38 -3.29 4.15 15.49
N CYS A 39 -3.08 5.44 15.78
CA CYS A 39 -2.54 5.87 17.07
C CYS A 39 -3.42 5.42 18.23
N ARG A 40 -4.74 5.62 18.16
CA ARG A 40 -5.66 5.40 19.29
C ARG A 40 -6.05 3.95 19.50
N ARG A 41 -6.11 3.15 18.43
CA ARG A 41 -6.65 1.78 18.47
C ARG A 41 -5.58 0.70 18.38
N PHE A 42 -4.46 0.99 17.74
CA PHE A 42 -3.42 0.01 17.45
C PHE A 42 -2.06 0.36 18.06
N GLY A 43 -1.97 1.46 18.83
CA GLY A 43 -0.73 1.87 19.48
C GLY A 43 0.36 2.32 18.49
N ALA A 44 -0.06 2.83 17.32
CA ALA A 44 0.89 3.35 16.35
C ALA A 44 1.43 4.74 16.73
N THR A 45 2.61 5.08 16.22
CA THR A 45 3.07 6.47 16.20
C THR A 45 2.28 7.29 15.19
N ARG A 46 2.32 8.62 15.29
CA ARG A 46 1.94 9.47 14.16
C ARG A 46 2.84 9.20 12.94
N PRO A 47 2.41 9.53 11.71
CA PRO A 47 3.25 9.38 10.51
C PRO A 47 4.62 10.01 10.67
N LEU A 48 5.68 9.23 10.48
CA LEU A 48 7.07 9.71 10.55
C LEU A 48 7.46 10.51 9.31
N ARG A 49 6.93 10.12 8.15
CA ARG A 49 7.16 10.78 6.86
C ARG A 49 5.80 11.13 6.23
N PRO A 50 5.20 12.29 6.59
CA PRO A 50 4.01 12.78 5.91
C PRO A 50 4.35 13.16 4.46
N LEU A 51 3.34 13.25 3.59
CA LEU A 51 3.54 13.70 2.21
C LEU A 51 4.16 15.10 2.18
N ASP A 52 5.24 15.27 1.41
CA ASP A 52 5.92 16.54 1.26
C ASP A 52 5.10 17.51 0.39
N PRO A 53 4.72 18.69 0.89
CA PRO A 53 4.06 19.72 0.10
C PRO A 53 4.87 20.20 -1.12
N ALA A 54 6.20 20.10 -1.08
CA ALA A 54 7.06 20.51 -2.19
C ALA A 54 6.95 19.59 -3.42
N THR A 55 6.50 18.34 -3.22
CA THR A 55 6.28 17.35 -4.28
C THR A 55 4.84 17.31 -4.80
N ALA A 56 3.99 18.24 -4.36
CA ALA A 56 2.58 18.29 -4.74
C ALA A 56 2.39 18.58 -6.24
N ASP A 57 1.41 17.93 -6.84
CA ASP A 57 1.10 18.09 -8.27
C ASP A 57 0.56 19.48 -8.64
N ASN A 58 -0.09 20.13 -7.69
CA ASN A 58 -0.72 21.45 -7.88
C ASN A 58 -0.93 22.16 -6.53
N GLU A 59 -1.34 23.42 -6.61
CA GLU A 59 -1.55 24.29 -5.43
C GLU A 59 -2.63 23.74 -4.47
N LYS A 60 -3.67 23.09 -4.99
CA LYS A 60 -4.72 22.48 -4.15
C LYS A 60 -4.16 21.31 -3.36
N ASP A 61 -3.38 20.44 -4.00
CA ASP A 61 -2.71 19.31 -3.36
C ASP A 61 -1.68 19.82 -2.33
N ARG A 62 -0.89 20.83 -2.67
CA ARG A 62 0.06 21.44 -1.73
C ARG A 62 -0.64 21.94 -0.45
N LYS A 63 -1.73 22.69 -0.58
CA LYS A 63 -2.51 23.19 0.57
C LYS A 63 -3.11 22.05 1.39
N LEU A 64 -3.56 20.97 0.73
CA LEU A 64 -4.06 19.78 1.40
C LEU A 64 -2.98 19.14 2.25
N ARG A 65 -1.78 18.87 1.69
CA ARG A 65 -0.64 18.30 2.41
C ARG A 65 -0.19 19.15 3.58
N GLU A 66 -0.12 20.48 3.40
CA GLU A 66 0.17 21.42 4.49
C GLU A 66 -0.88 21.34 5.63
N SER A 67 -2.15 21.18 5.27
CA SER A 67 -3.22 20.97 6.25
C SER A 67 -3.06 19.64 6.98
N TRP A 68 -2.71 18.58 6.26
CA TRP A 68 -2.47 17.25 6.84
C TRP A 68 -1.29 17.26 7.81
N ILE A 69 -0.18 17.91 7.46
CA ILE A 69 0.99 18.04 8.35
C ILE A 69 0.58 18.69 9.68
N ARG A 70 -0.22 19.77 9.64
CA ARG A 70 -0.71 20.42 10.86
C ARG A 70 -1.57 19.48 11.71
N GLN A 71 -2.49 18.71 11.10
CA GLN A 71 -3.34 17.76 11.81
C GLN A 71 -2.53 16.57 12.35
N ILE A 72 -1.56 16.08 11.61
CA ILE A 72 -0.66 15.00 12.04
C ILE A 72 0.18 15.43 13.25
N ALA A 73 0.59 16.69 13.30
CA ALA A 73 1.36 17.21 14.44
C ALA A 73 0.60 17.14 15.79
N GLU A 74 -0.73 17.15 15.73
CA GLU A 74 -1.62 17.00 16.90
C GLU A 74 -1.79 15.53 17.36
N LEU A 75 -1.37 14.56 16.54
CA LEU A 75 -1.48 13.14 16.88
C LEU A 75 -0.40 12.72 17.89
N PRO A 76 -0.67 11.68 18.71
CA PRO A 76 0.32 11.14 19.62
C PRO A 76 1.59 10.67 18.88
N SER A 77 2.74 11.09 19.37
CA SER A 77 4.04 10.60 18.88
C SER A 77 4.48 9.30 19.57
N SER A 78 3.88 9.02 20.74
CA SER A 78 4.18 7.82 21.50
C SER A 78 3.37 6.65 21.01
N GLY A 79 4.05 5.60 20.54
CA GLY A 79 3.44 4.35 20.09
C GLY A 79 4.50 3.26 20.03
N THR A 80 4.06 2.01 20.02
CA THR A 80 4.96 0.84 19.95
C THR A 80 5.13 0.34 18.53
N ILE A 81 4.20 0.67 17.63
CA ILE A 81 4.26 0.29 16.22
C ILE A 81 4.52 1.57 15.40
N PRO A 82 5.62 1.67 14.65
CA PRO A 82 5.88 2.85 13.83
C PRO A 82 4.86 2.97 12.70
N ASN A 83 4.30 4.18 12.51
CA ASN A 83 3.65 4.55 11.28
C ASN A 83 4.68 5.27 10.40
N LEU A 84 5.20 4.59 9.37
CA LEU A 84 6.28 5.09 8.54
C LEU A 84 5.86 6.23 7.60
N GLY A 85 4.53 6.45 7.41
CA GLY A 85 4.01 7.53 6.58
C GLY A 85 3.99 7.15 5.11
N ASP A 86 4.65 7.92 4.25
CA ASP A 86 4.71 7.69 2.80
C ASP A 86 5.47 6.38 2.49
N PHE A 87 4.74 5.37 2.00
CA PHE A 87 5.31 4.05 1.73
C PHE A 87 6.31 4.04 0.56
N THR A 88 6.27 5.04 -0.31
CA THR A 88 7.22 5.17 -1.43
C THR A 88 8.64 5.46 -0.95
N LEU A 89 8.77 5.92 0.30
CA LEU A 89 10.02 6.24 0.96
C LEU A 89 10.47 5.18 1.98
N ILE A 90 9.78 4.05 2.06
CA ILE A 90 10.14 2.99 3.00
C ILE A 90 11.32 2.18 2.46
N HIS A 91 12.29 1.95 3.35
CA HIS A 91 13.43 1.07 3.18
C HIS A 91 13.52 0.05 4.31
N LYS A 92 14.27 -1.02 4.09
CA LYS A 92 14.41 -2.11 5.08
C LYS A 92 14.94 -1.63 6.44
N ASP A 93 15.73 -0.58 6.45
CA ASP A 93 16.36 -0.03 7.66
C ASP A 93 15.42 0.89 8.47
N ASP A 94 14.19 1.12 8.02
CA ASP A 94 13.24 2.03 8.68
C ASP A 94 12.48 1.41 9.85
N TYR A 95 12.61 0.10 10.04
CA TYR A 95 11.94 -0.64 11.11
C TYR A 95 12.81 -1.79 11.61
N GLU A 96 12.54 -2.24 12.82
CA GLU A 96 13.26 -3.36 13.42
C GLU A 96 12.53 -4.69 13.17
N GLY A 97 13.31 -5.74 12.95
CA GLY A 97 12.83 -7.11 12.77
C GLY A 97 12.59 -7.47 11.30
N GLU A 98 12.08 -8.69 11.13
CA GLU A 98 11.75 -9.23 9.80
C GLU A 98 10.24 -9.26 9.61
N ILE A 99 9.79 -9.09 8.38
CA ILE A 99 8.39 -9.27 7.99
C ILE A 99 8.26 -10.41 7.00
N ASP A 100 7.24 -11.23 7.21
CA ASP A 100 6.91 -12.35 6.33
C ASP A 100 5.97 -11.91 5.20
N LEU A 101 5.16 -10.87 5.48
CA LEU A 101 4.05 -10.48 4.64
C LEU A 101 3.94 -8.96 4.53
N LEU A 102 3.70 -8.45 3.32
CA LEU A 102 3.30 -7.07 3.07
C LEU A 102 1.83 -7.05 2.63
N ALA A 103 1.01 -6.29 3.36
CA ALA A 103 -0.37 -6.03 3.02
C ALA A 103 -0.57 -4.59 2.59
N GLY A 104 -1.46 -4.35 1.61
CA GLY A 104 -1.81 -2.98 1.26
C GLY A 104 -2.78 -2.87 0.10
N GLY A 105 -3.51 -1.75 0.07
CA GLY A 105 -4.41 -1.37 -1.01
C GLY A 105 -3.94 -0.06 -1.65
N THR A 106 -3.17 -0.14 -2.73
CA THR A 106 -2.74 1.07 -3.43
C THR A 106 -3.92 1.70 -4.19
N PRO A 107 -4.00 3.05 -4.31
CA PRO A 107 -5.06 3.70 -5.06
C PRO A 107 -5.18 3.17 -6.50
N CYS A 108 -6.43 2.85 -6.93
CA CYS A 108 -6.69 2.22 -8.24
C CYS A 108 -6.40 3.11 -9.45
N GLN A 109 -6.29 4.42 -9.26
CA GLN A 109 -5.96 5.38 -10.32
C GLN A 109 -4.58 5.14 -10.93
N ASP A 110 -3.75 4.38 -10.25
CA ASP A 110 -2.34 4.12 -10.59
C ASP A 110 -2.11 2.77 -11.28
N LEU A 111 -3.17 1.99 -11.55
CA LEU A 111 -3.03 0.72 -12.29
C LEU A 111 -2.84 0.91 -13.79
N SER A 112 -3.14 2.08 -14.36
CA SER A 112 -2.87 2.34 -15.77
C SER A 112 -1.37 2.50 -16.03
N ILE A 113 -0.63 1.43 -15.92
CA ILE A 113 0.80 1.31 -16.28
C ILE A 113 1.01 1.65 -17.79
N ALA A 114 -0.06 1.92 -18.50
CA ALA A 114 -0.10 2.08 -19.95
C ALA A 114 0.05 3.51 -20.45
N GLY A 115 0.15 4.49 -19.61
CA GLY A 115 0.12 5.90 -20.04
C GLY A 115 1.44 6.49 -20.51
N LYS A 116 2.50 5.75 -20.75
CA LYS A 116 3.67 6.17 -21.56
C LYS A 116 4.73 5.06 -21.51
N ARG A 117 5.23 4.65 -22.67
CA ARG A 117 6.48 3.90 -22.88
C ARG A 117 7.68 4.77 -22.42
N LEU A 118 7.72 5.14 -21.16
CA LEU A 118 8.86 5.80 -20.56
C LEU A 118 9.36 4.83 -19.49
N GLY A 119 10.60 4.40 -19.65
CA GLY A 119 11.33 3.65 -18.65
C GLY A 119 11.22 4.34 -17.28
N PHE A 120 11.78 3.75 -16.26
CA PHE A 120 11.73 4.14 -14.84
C PHE A 120 12.01 5.62 -14.48
N GLU A 121 12.14 6.52 -15.47
CA GLU A 121 12.48 7.95 -15.32
C GLU A 121 11.28 8.92 -15.42
N GLY A 122 10.05 8.44 -15.53
CA GLY A 122 8.86 9.31 -15.55
C GLY A 122 8.45 9.76 -14.14
N LYS A 123 8.30 11.06 -13.90
CA LYS A 123 7.98 11.76 -12.63
C LYS A 123 6.66 11.39 -11.93
N ARG A 124 6.02 10.26 -12.22
CA ARG A 124 4.90 9.67 -11.48
C ARG A 124 5.21 8.19 -11.35
N SER A 125 5.81 7.81 -10.24
CA SER A 125 5.79 6.42 -9.85
C SER A 125 4.32 6.01 -9.73
N VAL A 126 3.93 5.00 -10.48
CA VAL A 126 2.64 4.36 -10.31
C VAL A 126 2.73 3.66 -8.96
N LEU A 127 1.94 4.05 -7.97
CA LEU A 127 2.04 3.52 -6.60
C LEU A 127 2.02 1.98 -6.55
N ALA A 128 1.38 1.33 -7.54
CA ALA A 128 1.45 -0.11 -7.70
C ALA A 128 2.88 -0.63 -8.01
N LEU A 129 3.71 0.14 -8.73
CA LEU A 129 5.11 -0.22 -8.96
C LEU A 129 5.96 0.01 -7.72
N ASP A 130 5.70 1.06 -6.96
CA ASP A 130 6.36 1.29 -5.67
C ASP A 130 6.01 0.18 -4.67
N PHE A 131 4.77 -0.31 -4.70
CA PHE A 131 4.38 -1.49 -3.93
C PHE A 131 5.21 -2.73 -4.31
N VAL A 132 5.34 -3.00 -5.62
CA VAL A 132 6.18 -4.11 -6.12
C VAL A 132 7.64 -3.92 -5.71
N ARG A 133 8.20 -2.71 -5.90
CA ARG A 133 9.56 -2.38 -5.45
C ARG A 133 9.73 -2.69 -3.97
N LEU A 134 8.80 -2.24 -3.15
CA LEU A 134 8.85 -2.43 -1.71
C LEU A 134 8.79 -3.92 -1.34
N CYS A 135 7.95 -4.73 -2.01
CA CYS A 135 7.91 -6.17 -1.78
C CYS A 135 9.29 -6.82 -1.97
N PHE A 136 10.01 -6.46 -3.03
CA PHE A 136 11.35 -6.99 -3.30
C PHE A 136 12.39 -6.45 -2.33
N GLU A 137 12.37 -5.17 -2.02
CA GLU A 137 13.34 -4.54 -1.12
C GLU A 137 13.23 -5.13 0.31
N LEU A 138 12.01 -5.34 0.78
CA LEU A 138 11.76 -5.93 2.10
C LEU A 138 11.94 -7.46 2.11
N GLY A 139 12.01 -8.09 0.95
CA GLY A 139 12.18 -9.53 0.82
C GLY A 139 11.01 -10.35 1.38
N VAL A 140 9.79 -9.82 1.29
CA VAL A 140 8.61 -10.49 1.86
C VAL A 140 8.28 -11.76 1.11
N ARG A 141 7.85 -12.76 1.86
CA ARG A 141 7.45 -14.06 1.31
C ARG A 141 6.01 -14.05 0.80
N TRP A 142 5.16 -13.25 1.40
CA TRP A 142 3.73 -13.18 1.10
C TRP A 142 3.30 -11.76 0.82
N VAL A 143 2.37 -11.62 -0.12
CA VAL A 143 1.78 -10.34 -0.49
C VAL A 143 0.26 -10.46 -0.43
N VAL A 144 -0.38 -9.53 0.27
CA VAL A 144 -1.83 -9.35 0.22
C VAL A 144 -2.10 -7.96 -0.35
N TRP A 145 -2.62 -7.94 -1.57
CA TRP A 145 -2.97 -6.70 -2.24
C TRP A 145 -4.48 -6.58 -2.42
N GLU A 146 -5.05 -5.53 -1.84
CA GLU A 146 -6.46 -5.21 -1.94
C GLU A 146 -6.65 -4.12 -2.99
N ASN A 147 -7.69 -4.24 -3.82
CA ASN A 147 -8.08 -3.18 -4.74
C ASN A 147 -9.53 -3.37 -5.23
N VAL A 148 -10.06 -2.34 -5.90
CA VAL A 148 -11.41 -2.40 -6.46
C VAL A 148 -11.51 -3.45 -7.58
N PRO A 149 -12.69 -4.08 -7.79
CA PRO A 149 -12.86 -5.11 -8.82
C PRO A 149 -12.49 -4.66 -10.24
N ALA A 150 -12.55 -3.35 -10.52
CA ALA A 150 -12.15 -2.79 -11.81
C ALA A 150 -10.66 -2.99 -12.12
N ALA A 151 -9.82 -3.15 -11.11
CA ALA A 151 -8.40 -3.45 -11.26
C ALA A 151 -8.15 -4.72 -12.10
N LEU A 152 -9.04 -5.71 -11.94
CA LEU A 152 -8.95 -7.00 -12.66
C LEU A 152 -9.35 -6.93 -14.14
N SER A 153 -10.03 -5.87 -14.55
CA SER A 153 -10.55 -5.70 -15.92
C SER A 153 -9.95 -4.50 -16.66
N SER A 154 -9.09 -3.73 -16.02
CA SER A 154 -8.38 -2.62 -16.65
C SER A 154 -7.63 -3.12 -17.90
N ARG A 155 -7.83 -2.45 -19.05
CA ARG A 155 -7.29 -2.86 -20.34
C ARG A 155 -7.47 -4.36 -20.64
N ASN A 156 -8.68 -4.85 -20.45
CA ASN A 156 -9.00 -6.27 -20.63
C ASN A 156 -8.20 -7.22 -19.71
N GLY A 157 -7.73 -6.72 -18.56
CA GLY A 157 -6.97 -7.50 -17.58
C GLY A 157 -5.45 -7.44 -17.75
N GLU A 158 -4.95 -6.75 -18.76
CA GLU A 158 -3.51 -6.65 -19.05
C GLU A 158 -2.74 -5.91 -17.95
N ASP A 159 -3.33 -4.86 -17.37
CA ASP A 159 -2.67 -4.10 -16.29
C ASP A 159 -2.45 -4.98 -15.07
N PHE A 160 -3.44 -5.79 -14.70
CA PHE A 160 -3.31 -6.74 -13.60
C PHE A 160 -2.34 -7.89 -13.91
N ALA A 161 -2.37 -8.40 -15.16
CA ALA A 161 -1.40 -9.39 -15.62
C ALA A 161 0.04 -8.87 -15.42
N ARG A 162 0.29 -7.63 -15.83
CA ARG A 162 1.60 -7.01 -15.69
C ARG A 162 2.00 -6.82 -14.22
N PHE A 163 1.08 -6.37 -13.37
CA PHE A 163 1.32 -6.22 -11.93
C PHE A 163 1.73 -7.55 -11.30
N VAL A 164 0.98 -8.63 -11.56
CA VAL A 164 1.29 -9.96 -11.02
C VAL A 164 2.59 -10.50 -11.62
N SER A 165 2.83 -10.27 -12.93
CA SER A 165 4.08 -10.67 -13.59
C SER A 165 5.30 -10.04 -12.93
N LEU A 166 5.22 -8.75 -12.57
CA LEU A 166 6.28 -8.07 -11.85
C LEU A 166 6.53 -8.69 -10.46
N LEU A 167 5.46 -9.00 -9.72
CA LEU A 167 5.58 -9.65 -8.41
C LEU A 167 6.18 -11.07 -8.48
N CYS A 168 5.85 -11.82 -9.54
CA CYS A 168 6.31 -13.20 -9.70
C CYS A 168 7.69 -13.31 -10.38
N GLY A 169 8.16 -12.26 -11.05
CA GLY A 169 9.41 -12.27 -11.78
C GLY A 169 9.37 -12.97 -13.15
N TRP A 170 8.17 -13.31 -13.66
CA TRP A 170 7.97 -13.88 -15.00
C TRP A 170 6.67 -13.39 -15.63
N GLU A 171 6.61 -13.44 -16.97
CA GLU A 171 5.46 -12.97 -17.73
C GLU A 171 4.25 -13.91 -17.55
N LEU A 172 3.12 -13.34 -17.17
CA LEU A 172 1.85 -14.02 -17.01
C LEU A 172 0.84 -13.49 -18.03
N PRO A 173 0.28 -14.36 -18.90
CA PRO A 173 -0.77 -13.94 -19.80
C PRO A 173 -2.09 -13.72 -19.06
N VAL A 174 -2.98 -12.91 -19.65
CA VAL A 174 -4.36 -12.82 -19.16
C VAL A 174 -5.04 -14.17 -19.31
N PRO A 175 -5.63 -14.75 -18.24
CA PRO A 175 -6.30 -16.04 -18.31
C PRO A 175 -7.51 -16.02 -19.26
N ASN A 176 -7.78 -17.15 -19.91
CA ASN A 176 -8.99 -17.32 -20.71
C ASN A 176 -10.24 -17.08 -19.87
N GLY A 177 -11.07 -16.11 -20.30
CA GLY A 177 -12.24 -15.67 -19.53
C GLY A 177 -11.96 -14.63 -18.45
N GLY A 178 -10.72 -14.11 -18.36
CA GLY A 178 -10.30 -13.03 -17.49
C GLY A 178 -9.97 -13.46 -16.06
N TRP A 179 -9.37 -12.57 -15.30
CA TRP A 179 -8.85 -12.84 -13.96
C TRP A 179 -9.90 -13.28 -12.95
N ARG A 180 -11.13 -12.79 -13.06
CA ARG A 180 -12.24 -13.19 -12.16
C ARG A 180 -12.58 -14.68 -12.22
N LYS A 181 -12.24 -15.36 -13.33
CA LYS A 181 -12.56 -16.77 -13.56
C LYS A 181 -11.39 -17.72 -13.35
N CYS A 182 -10.17 -17.20 -13.18
CA CYS A 182 -8.98 -18.05 -13.09
C CYS A 182 -8.79 -18.72 -11.71
N GLY A 183 -9.61 -18.38 -10.72
CA GLY A 183 -9.51 -18.93 -9.35
C GLY A 183 -8.32 -18.41 -8.52
N ILE A 184 -7.43 -17.62 -9.12
CA ILE A 184 -6.30 -16.99 -8.40
C ILE A 184 -6.82 -15.84 -7.52
N VAL A 185 -7.87 -15.18 -7.98
CA VAL A 185 -8.54 -14.12 -7.23
C VAL A 185 -9.75 -14.72 -6.54
N THR A 186 -9.61 -15.06 -5.30
CA THR A 186 -10.73 -15.49 -4.48
C THR A 186 -11.38 -14.26 -3.88
N ASN A 187 -12.62 -14.01 -4.27
CA ASN A 187 -13.48 -13.16 -3.47
C ASN A 187 -13.75 -13.91 -2.18
N ALA A 188 -13.25 -13.43 -1.06
CA ALA A 188 -13.69 -13.95 0.22
C ALA A 188 -15.22 -13.75 0.31
N PRO A 189 -16.01 -14.80 0.57
CA PRO A 189 -17.44 -14.65 0.70
C PRO A 189 -17.78 -13.61 1.75
N GLY A 190 -18.53 -12.57 1.38
CA GLY A 190 -19.02 -11.56 2.32
C GLY A 190 -18.26 -10.22 2.34
N TYR A 191 -17.31 -10.00 1.44
CA TYR A 191 -16.56 -8.72 1.35
C TYR A 191 -16.86 -7.90 0.08
N PHE A 192 -18.15 -7.82 -0.30
CA PHE A 192 -18.63 -6.87 -1.31
C PHE A 192 -20.00 -6.35 -0.92
#